data_68754147b434a7ad2fef01c58033c206
#
_entry.id   68754147b434a7ad2fef01c58033c206
#
_cell.length_a   1.000
_cell.length_b   1.000
_cell.length_c   1.000
_cell.angle_alpha   90.00
_cell.angle_beta   90.00
_cell.angle_gamma   90.00
#
_symmetry.space_group_name_H-M   'P 1'
#
loop_
_entity.id
_entity.type
_entity.pdbx_description
1 polymer ?
#
loop_
_entity_poly.entity_id
_entity_poly.type
_entity_poly.pdbx_seq_one_letter_code
_entity_poly.pdbx_strand_id
1 'polypeptide(L)'
;PWAANVFTEQSAKGTFIRKNPTLKKILRKNKIDNERIWNKILKDGGSIQGLKQLDNVTHGPHDIPVKEIFKTFKEINQLELVNQAGIRQQYIDQSVSLNLAFPAVATPKWINKVHMEAWKKGIKTLYYMRTESVLRGDIAEQAMDENCLACDG
;
A
#
# COMPACT_ATOMS: atom_id res chain seq x y z
N PRO A 1 -1.95 6.39 5.46
CA PRO A 1 -2.45 5.21 4.74
C PRO A 1 -1.84 3.93 5.34
N TRP A 2 -2.55 2.82 5.18
CA TRP A 2 -2.05 1.51 5.57
C TRP A 2 -0.98 1.03 4.58
N ALA A 3 0.00 0.31 5.08
CA ALA A 3 1.02 -0.28 4.20
C ALA A 3 0.41 -1.35 3.27
N ALA A 4 -0.60 -2.08 3.78
CA ALA A 4 -1.35 -3.10 3.06
C ALA A 4 -2.75 -3.27 3.67
N ASN A 5 -3.78 -3.63 2.89
CA ASN A 5 -5.13 -3.88 3.41
C ASN A 5 -5.29 -5.26 4.06
N VAL A 6 -4.36 -6.16 3.81
CA VAL A 6 -4.17 -7.43 4.52
C VAL A 6 -2.69 -7.72 4.63
N PHE A 7 -2.25 -8.22 5.76
CA PHE A 7 -0.86 -8.60 5.99
C PHE A 7 -0.76 -9.68 7.07
N THR A 8 0.36 -10.36 7.08
CA THR A 8 0.67 -11.38 8.07
C THR A 8 1.49 -10.76 9.18
N GLU A 9 1.04 -10.90 10.42
CA GLU A 9 1.74 -10.49 11.64
C GLU A 9 2.27 -11.72 12.36
N GLN A 10 3.58 -11.76 12.56
CA GLN A 10 4.22 -12.78 13.38
C GLN A 10 4.40 -12.28 14.80
N SER A 11 3.97 -13.07 15.77
CA SER A 11 4.16 -12.80 17.19
C SER A 11 4.64 -14.07 17.92
N ALA A 12 5.05 -13.93 19.18
CA ALA A 12 5.40 -15.08 20.03
C ALA A 12 4.25 -16.09 20.19
N LYS A 13 3.00 -15.67 19.93
CA LYS A 13 1.80 -16.51 20.01
C LYS A 13 1.40 -17.16 18.69
N GLY A 14 2.15 -16.93 17.61
CA GLY A 14 1.88 -17.47 16.29
C GLY A 14 1.76 -16.41 15.21
N THR A 15 1.36 -16.87 14.03
CA THR A 15 1.16 -16.04 12.83
C THR A 15 -0.31 -15.70 12.67
N PHE A 16 -0.63 -14.43 12.53
CA PHE A 16 -2.00 -13.92 12.41
C PHE A 16 -2.17 -13.13 11.11
N ILE A 17 -3.28 -13.33 10.43
CA ILE A 17 -3.66 -12.53 9.27
C ILE A 17 -4.46 -11.32 9.77
N ARG A 18 -3.94 -10.13 9.54
CA ARG A 18 -4.60 -8.87 9.87
C ARG A 18 -5.29 -8.32 8.62
N LYS A 19 -6.58 -8.10 8.72
CA LYS A 19 -7.44 -7.56 7.66
C LYS A 19 -7.90 -6.16 8.04
N ASN A 20 -7.88 -5.21 7.10
CA ASN A 20 -8.40 -3.86 7.31
C ASN A 20 -9.89 -3.93 7.69
N PRO A 21 -10.28 -3.50 8.91
CA PRO A 21 -11.64 -3.68 9.40
C PRO A 21 -12.67 -2.84 8.64
N THR A 22 -12.28 -1.67 8.15
CA THR A 22 -13.17 -0.81 7.36
C THR A 22 -13.42 -1.39 5.98
N LEU A 23 -12.37 -1.87 5.31
CA LEU A 23 -12.52 -2.58 4.04
C LEU A 23 -13.40 -3.84 4.21
N LYS A 24 -13.22 -4.60 5.29
CA LYS A 24 -14.03 -5.78 5.58
C LYS A 24 -15.53 -5.45 5.66
N LYS A 25 -15.89 -4.32 6.29
CA LYS A 25 -17.30 -3.86 6.34
C LYS A 25 -17.85 -3.57 4.94
N ILE A 26 -17.05 -2.96 4.09
CA ILE A 26 -17.45 -2.66 2.70
C ILE A 26 -17.61 -3.95 1.88
N LEU A 27 -16.65 -4.87 1.99
CA LEU A 27 -16.75 -6.18 1.30
C LEU A 27 -17.99 -6.96 1.74
N ARG A 28 -18.34 -6.92 3.05
CA ARG A 28 -19.58 -7.52 3.57
C ARG A 28 -20.83 -6.87 2.98
N LYS A 29 -20.89 -5.54 2.96
CA LYS A 29 -22.02 -4.80 2.37
C LYS A 29 -22.24 -5.19 0.90
N ASN A 30 -21.15 -5.43 0.18
CA ASN A 30 -21.18 -5.84 -1.23
C ASN A 30 -21.25 -7.38 -1.44
N LYS A 31 -21.42 -8.17 -0.37
CA LYS A 31 -21.54 -9.65 -0.41
C LYS A 31 -20.33 -10.37 -1.01
N ILE A 32 -19.14 -9.78 -0.90
CA ILE A 32 -17.87 -10.32 -1.41
C ILE A 32 -16.81 -10.55 -0.31
N ASP A 33 -17.18 -10.49 0.97
CA ASP A 33 -16.29 -10.81 2.09
C ASP A 33 -16.11 -12.33 2.21
N ASN A 34 -15.20 -12.89 1.47
CA ASN A 34 -14.85 -14.31 1.49
C ASN A 34 -13.33 -14.51 1.41
N GLU A 35 -12.86 -15.70 1.73
CA GLU A 35 -11.43 -16.01 1.77
C GLU A 35 -10.75 -15.87 0.42
N ARG A 36 -11.40 -16.23 -0.68
CA ARG A 36 -10.86 -16.07 -2.03
C ARG A 36 -10.48 -14.61 -2.33
N ILE A 37 -11.34 -13.67 -1.94
CA ILE A 37 -11.04 -12.23 -2.10
C ILE A 37 -9.88 -11.79 -1.22
N TRP A 38 -9.84 -12.21 0.05
CA TRP A 38 -8.73 -11.86 0.94
C TRP A 38 -7.40 -12.48 0.51
N ASN A 39 -7.40 -13.71 0.03
CA ASN A 39 -6.21 -14.35 -0.52
C ASN A 39 -5.72 -13.63 -1.79
N LYS A 40 -6.64 -13.17 -2.65
CA LYS A 40 -6.26 -12.33 -3.78
C LYS A 40 -5.62 -11.02 -3.34
N ILE A 41 -6.22 -10.29 -2.39
CA ILE A 41 -5.65 -9.07 -1.84
C ILE A 41 -4.26 -9.33 -1.24
N LEU A 42 -4.08 -10.46 -0.53
CA LEU A 42 -2.79 -10.84 0.06
C LEU A 42 -1.74 -11.10 -1.02
N LYS A 43 -2.07 -11.85 -2.07
CA LYS A 43 -1.21 -12.10 -3.24
C LYS A 43 -0.81 -10.80 -3.95
N ASP A 44 -1.75 -9.87 -4.06
CA ASP A 44 -1.52 -8.55 -4.67
C ASP A 44 -0.80 -7.57 -3.70
N GLY A 45 -0.06 -8.08 -2.69
CA GLY A 45 0.68 -7.26 -1.73
C GLY A 45 -0.18 -6.36 -0.83
N GLY A 46 -1.43 -6.75 -0.60
CA GLY A 46 -2.40 -5.98 0.17
C GLY A 46 -3.16 -4.92 -0.63
N SER A 47 -2.97 -4.88 -1.95
CA SER A 47 -3.69 -4.01 -2.89
C SER A 47 -5.09 -4.53 -3.19
N ILE A 48 -6.04 -3.61 -3.41
CA ILE A 48 -7.37 -3.93 -3.92
C ILE A 48 -7.59 -3.48 -5.37
N GLN A 49 -6.56 -2.92 -6.02
CA GLN A 49 -6.70 -2.35 -7.36
C GLN A 49 -7.07 -3.40 -8.40
N GLY A 50 -6.60 -4.64 -8.25
CA GLY A 50 -6.93 -5.78 -9.11
C GLY A 50 -8.32 -6.40 -8.89
N LEU A 51 -9.14 -5.90 -7.97
CA LEU A 51 -10.48 -6.42 -7.69
C LEU A 51 -11.53 -5.76 -8.58
N LYS A 52 -11.91 -6.40 -9.69
CA LYS A 52 -12.94 -5.90 -10.62
C LYS A 52 -14.30 -5.68 -9.94
N GLN A 53 -14.60 -6.44 -8.89
CA GLN A 53 -15.85 -6.34 -8.12
C GLN A 53 -16.01 -4.99 -7.40
N LEU A 54 -14.94 -4.21 -7.27
CA LEU A 54 -14.93 -2.90 -6.61
C LEU A 54 -14.83 -1.71 -7.59
N ASP A 55 -14.85 -1.95 -8.91
CA ASP A 55 -14.65 -0.90 -9.91
C ASP A 55 -15.69 0.22 -9.81
N ASN A 56 -16.94 -0.13 -9.49
CA ASN A 56 -18.06 0.82 -9.39
C ASN A 56 -18.57 0.99 -7.95
N VAL A 57 -17.79 0.57 -6.95
CA VAL A 57 -18.19 0.71 -5.55
C VAL A 57 -17.63 2.00 -4.99
N THR A 58 -18.51 2.82 -4.44
CA THR A 58 -18.18 4.08 -3.77
C THR A 58 -18.47 4.00 -2.27
N HIS A 59 -17.88 4.90 -1.50
CA HIS A 59 -18.07 4.99 -0.06
C HIS A 59 -17.97 6.44 0.45
N GLY A 60 -18.73 6.72 1.51
CA GLY A 60 -18.75 8.01 2.18
C GLY A 60 -19.74 8.99 1.56
N PRO A 61 -19.84 10.21 2.13
CA PRO A 61 -20.84 11.22 1.73
C PRO A 61 -20.55 11.83 0.34
N HIS A 62 -19.37 11.62 -0.21
CA HIS A 62 -18.95 12.20 -1.50
C HIS A 62 -18.78 11.14 -2.58
N ASP A 63 -19.33 9.93 -2.39
CA ASP A 63 -19.27 8.82 -3.35
C ASP A 63 -17.85 8.55 -3.89
N ILE A 64 -16.85 8.57 -3.00
CA ILE A 64 -15.46 8.34 -3.39
C ILE A 64 -15.27 6.87 -3.75
N PRO A 65 -14.65 6.55 -4.89
CA PRO A 65 -14.36 5.16 -5.26
C PRO A 65 -13.58 4.43 -4.16
N VAL A 66 -14.04 3.24 -3.78
CA VAL A 66 -13.41 2.43 -2.73
C VAL A 66 -11.95 2.17 -3.05
N LYS A 67 -11.61 1.98 -4.31
CA LYS A 67 -10.22 1.79 -4.75
C LYS A 67 -9.32 3.00 -4.47
N GLU A 68 -9.86 4.22 -4.51
CA GLU A 68 -9.12 5.43 -4.16
C GLU A 68 -8.88 5.54 -2.65
N ILE A 69 -9.91 5.18 -1.85
CA ILE A 69 -9.85 5.27 -0.37
C ILE A 69 -8.83 4.27 0.20
N PHE A 70 -8.77 3.05 -0.36
CA PHE A 70 -7.96 1.96 0.17
C PHE A 70 -6.67 1.71 -0.62
N LYS A 71 -6.16 2.75 -1.30
CA LYS A 71 -4.79 2.72 -1.82
C LYS A 71 -3.80 2.41 -0.69
N THR A 72 -2.92 1.47 -0.94
CA THR A 72 -1.78 1.21 -0.06
C THR A 72 -0.77 2.37 -0.11
N PHE A 73 0.12 2.45 0.86
CA PHE A 73 1.13 3.51 0.91
C PHE A 73 1.96 3.63 -0.38
N LYS A 74 2.21 2.52 -1.06
CA LYS A 74 2.98 2.48 -2.33
C LYS A 74 2.17 2.98 -3.53
N GLU A 75 0.86 2.87 -3.48
CA GLU A 75 -0.06 3.25 -4.57
C GLU A 75 -0.42 4.74 -4.52
N ILE A 76 -0.13 5.40 -3.41
CA ILE A 76 -0.34 6.84 -3.27
C ILE A 76 0.74 7.59 -4.03
N ASN A 77 0.33 8.65 -4.73
CA ASN A 77 1.27 9.55 -5.36
C ASN A 77 2.19 10.20 -4.31
N GLN A 78 3.47 9.91 -4.37
CA GLN A 78 4.45 10.37 -3.39
C GLN A 78 4.62 11.91 -3.38
N LEU A 79 4.29 12.59 -4.48
CA LEU A 79 4.25 14.05 -4.51
C LEU A 79 3.20 14.62 -3.57
N GLU A 80 2.06 13.94 -3.39
CA GLU A 80 1.02 14.41 -2.45
C GLU A 80 1.49 14.31 -1.00
N LEU A 81 2.27 13.29 -0.67
CA LEU A 81 2.89 13.19 0.66
C LEU A 81 3.88 14.31 0.89
N VAL A 82 4.71 14.62 -0.11
CA VAL A 82 5.65 15.74 -0.10
C VAL A 82 4.91 17.07 0.03
N ASN A 83 3.82 17.28 -0.71
CA ASN A 83 2.98 18.48 -0.61
C ASN A 83 2.47 18.70 0.81
N GLN A 84 1.87 17.68 1.41
CA GLN A 84 1.36 17.74 2.78
C GLN A 84 2.47 17.96 3.81
N ALA A 85 3.61 17.29 3.65
CA ALA A 85 4.76 17.45 4.54
C ALA A 85 5.35 18.86 4.45
N GLY A 86 5.47 19.41 3.24
CA GLY A 86 5.97 20.78 3.02
C GLY A 86 5.10 21.84 3.69
N ILE A 87 3.75 21.68 3.63
CA ILE A 87 2.83 22.58 4.34
C ILE A 87 3.06 22.51 5.86
N ARG A 88 3.19 21.28 6.42
CA ARG A 88 3.43 21.12 7.87
C ARG A 88 4.80 21.62 8.30
N GLN A 89 5.83 21.45 7.46
CA GLN A 89 7.21 21.83 7.78
C GLN A 89 7.35 23.34 8.08
N GLN A 90 6.49 24.17 7.51
CA GLN A 90 6.50 25.62 7.74
C GLN A 90 6.16 26.00 9.20
N TYR A 91 5.51 25.10 9.94
CA TYR A 91 5.05 25.31 11.30
C TYR A 91 5.78 24.45 12.32
N ILE A 92 6.87 23.80 11.92
CA ILE A 92 7.61 22.85 12.76
C ILE A 92 9.10 23.19 12.70
N ASP A 93 9.71 23.48 13.87
CA ASP A 93 11.14 23.77 13.98
C ASP A 93 12.00 22.54 13.72
N GLN A 94 11.54 21.37 14.14
CA GLN A 94 12.18 20.08 13.88
C GLN A 94 11.92 19.63 12.44
N SER A 95 12.61 18.60 11.99
CA SER A 95 12.29 17.96 10.71
C SER A 95 11.06 17.05 10.83
N VAL A 96 10.29 16.94 9.75
CA VAL A 96 9.22 15.95 9.63
C VAL A 96 9.83 14.64 9.15
N SER A 97 9.66 13.54 9.92
CA SER A 97 10.10 12.20 9.52
C SER A 97 9.20 11.66 8.39
N LEU A 98 9.52 12.01 7.15
CA LEU A 98 8.76 11.64 5.98
C LEU A 98 9.37 10.39 5.33
N ASN A 99 8.60 9.30 5.35
CA ASN A 99 8.92 8.11 4.57
C ASN A 99 8.33 8.23 3.16
N LEU A 100 9.08 7.83 2.16
CA LEU A 100 8.63 7.68 0.78
C LEU A 100 8.62 6.20 0.40
N ALA A 101 7.73 5.82 -0.51
CA ALA A 101 7.66 4.47 -1.04
C ALA A 101 7.59 4.51 -2.57
N PHE A 102 8.40 3.69 -3.21
CA PHE A 102 8.43 3.57 -4.66
C PHE A 102 8.27 2.10 -5.05
N PRO A 103 7.46 1.79 -6.08
CA PRO A 103 7.42 0.44 -6.63
C PRO A 103 8.77 0.09 -7.28
N ALA A 104 9.07 -1.20 -7.41
CA ALA A 104 10.32 -1.67 -8.00
C ALA A 104 10.60 -1.11 -9.41
N VAL A 105 9.53 -0.82 -10.16
CA VAL A 105 9.59 -0.26 -11.52
C VAL A 105 9.70 1.27 -11.56
N ALA A 106 9.82 1.94 -10.41
CA ALA A 106 9.93 3.39 -10.38
C ALA A 106 11.22 3.86 -11.06
N THR A 107 11.08 4.76 -12.02
CA THR A 107 12.23 5.29 -12.74
C THR A 107 13.09 6.21 -11.85
N PRO A 108 14.43 6.25 -12.03
CA PRO A 108 15.29 7.21 -11.33
C PRO A 108 14.85 8.67 -11.53
N LYS A 109 14.32 8.99 -12.73
CA LYS A 109 13.77 10.32 -13.02
C LYS A 109 12.59 10.67 -12.13
N TRP A 110 11.68 9.72 -11.86
CA TRP A 110 10.55 9.93 -10.98
C TRP A 110 11.00 10.11 -9.52
N ILE A 111 11.90 9.24 -9.06
CA ILE A 111 12.47 9.32 -7.70
C ILE A 111 13.15 10.69 -7.51
N ASN A 112 13.99 11.11 -8.44
CA ASN A 112 14.64 12.43 -8.40
C ASN A 112 13.63 13.57 -8.39
N LYS A 113 12.57 13.50 -9.20
CA LYS A 113 11.50 14.51 -9.22
C LYS A 113 10.87 14.69 -7.83
N VAL A 114 10.56 13.59 -7.14
CA VAL A 114 9.96 13.64 -5.79
C VAL A 114 10.92 14.25 -4.78
N HIS A 115 12.21 13.91 -4.82
CA HIS A 115 13.23 14.48 -3.94
C HIS A 115 13.44 15.97 -4.19
N MET A 116 13.52 16.38 -5.45
CA MET A 116 13.67 17.79 -5.80
C MET A 116 12.44 18.62 -5.38
N GLU A 117 11.24 18.03 -5.46
CA GLU A 117 10.04 18.71 -4.99
C GLU A 117 10.04 18.85 -3.46
N ALA A 118 10.51 17.83 -2.73
CA ALA A 118 10.67 17.90 -1.28
C ALA A 118 11.63 19.04 -0.89
N TRP A 119 12.74 19.17 -1.57
CA TRP A 119 13.71 20.25 -1.37
C TRP A 119 13.09 21.62 -1.66
N LYS A 120 12.41 21.80 -2.80
CA LYS A 120 11.73 23.06 -3.17
C LYS A 120 10.70 23.50 -2.14
N LYS A 121 10.03 22.56 -1.48
CA LYS A 121 9.04 22.84 -0.44
C LYS A 121 9.64 23.04 0.95
N GLY A 122 10.96 23.12 1.06
CA GLY A 122 11.65 23.38 2.32
C GLY A 122 11.58 22.22 3.33
N ILE A 123 11.33 21.00 2.87
CA ILE A 123 11.39 19.81 3.74
C ILE A 123 12.84 19.59 4.14
N LYS A 124 13.13 19.61 5.44
CA LYS A 124 14.49 19.58 5.98
C LYS A 124 15.16 18.22 5.79
N THR A 125 14.42 17.13 5.95
CA THR A 125 14.94 15.76 5.76
C THR A 125 13.86 14.83 5.21
N LEU A 126 14.29 13.83 4.44
CA LEU A 126 13.54 12.62 4.14
C LEU A 126 14.09 11.49 5.01
N TYR A 127 13.23 10.60 5.52
CA TYR A 127 13.67 9.58 6.47
C TYR A 127 14.00 8.26 5.77
N TYR A 128 13.00 7.45 5.41
CA TYR A 128 13.22 6.22 4.66
C TYR A 128 12.68 6.33 3.25
N MET A 129 13.46 5.82 2.31
CA MET A 129 12.99 5.50 0.96
C MET A 129 12.80 3.98 0.89
N ARG A 130 11.53 3.55 0.82
CA ARG A 130 11.16 2.13 0.74
C ARG A 130 10.90 1.76 -0.71
N THR A 131 11.87 1.08 -1.32
CA THR A 131 11.71 0.48 -2.66
C THR A 131 11.58 -1.04 -2.52
N GLU A 132 10.72 -1.66 -3.32
CA GLU A 132 10.73 -3.10 -3.47
C GLU A 132 11.91 -3.50 -4.36
N SER A 133 12.65 -4.54 -3.97
CA SER A 133 13.62 -5.14 -4.87
C SER A 133 12.86 -6.03 -5.86
N VAL A 134 13.26 -5.99 -7.12
CA VAL A 134 12.72 -6.85 -8.19
C VAL A 134 12.83 -8.33 -7.79
N LEU A 135 13.94 -8.72 -7.15
CA LEU A 135 14.20 -10.08 -6.67
C LEU A 135 13.19 -10.58 -5.61
N ARG A 136 12.56 -9.71 -4.82
CA ARG A 136 11.54 -10.12 -3.85
C ARG A 136 10.18 -10.42 -4.47
N GLY A 137 9.85 -9.77 -5.58
CA GLY A 137 8.65 -10.07 -6.35
C GLY A 137 8.74 -11.47 -6.95
N ASP A 138 9.83 -11.77 -7.62
CA ASP A 138 10.06 -13.05 -8.29
C ASP A 138 10.15 -14.22 -7.31
N ILE A 139 10.82 -14.05 -6.15
CA ILE A 139 10.92 -15.08 -5.11
C ILE A 139 9.56 -15.35 -4.44
N ALA A 140 8.73 -14.32 -4.26
CA ALA A 140 7.40 -14.49 -3.68
C ALA A 140 6.44 -15.20 -4.64
N GLU A 141 6.55 -14.97 -5.95
CA GLU A 141 5.81 -15.70 -6.98
C GLU A 141 6.25 -17.15 -7.05
N GLN A 142 7.56 -17.43 -7.09
CA GLN A 142 8.10 -18.80 -7.13
C GLN A 142 7.75 -19.61 -5.87
N ALA A 143 7.86 -19.03 -4.67
CA ALA A 143 7.49 -19.71 -3.43
C ALA A 143 5.97 -19.98 -3.29
N MET A 144 5.11 -19.25 -4.00
CA MET A 144 3.68 -19.51 -4.05
C MET A 144 3.33 -20.62 -5.03
N ASP A 145 4.02 -20.74 -6.15
CA ASP A 145 3.81 -21.80 -7.12
C ASP A 145 4.28 -23.18 -6.57
N GLU A 146 5.37 -23.21 -5.82
CA GLU A 146 5.85 -24.45 -5.16
C GLU A 146 4.89 -24.95 -4.07
N ASN A 147 4.24 -24.07 -3.32
CA ASN A 147 3.23 -24.47 -2.33
C ASN A 147 1.90 -24.90 -2.95
N CYS A 148 1.60 -24.51 -4.18
CA CYS A 148 0.39 -24.97 -4.88
C CYS A 148 0.52 -26.40 -5.41
N LEU A 149 1.75 -26.84 -5.73
CA LEU A 149 2.05 -28.19 -6.19
C LEU A 149 2.08 -29.22 -5.06
N ALA A 150 2.22 -28.79 -3.80
CA ALA A 150 2.25 -29.69 -2.64
C ALA A 150 0.83 -30.05 -2.10
N CYS A 151 -0.24 -29.47 -2.65
CA CYS A 151 -1.62 -29.73 -2.21
C CYS A 151 -2.38 -30.72 -3.11
N ASP A 152 -1.75 -31.22 -4.18
CA ASP A 152 -2.35 -32.19 -5.13
C ASP A 152 -1.72 -33.61 -5.02
N GLY A 153 -1.33 -34.01 -3.81
CA GLY A 153 -0.84 -35.35 -3.50
C GLY A 153 -1.64 -36.04 -2.41
#